data_f6bd6c9bd2e6401b850136232bd35780
#
_entry.id   f6bd6c9bd2e6401b850136232bd35780
#
_cell.length_a   1.000
_cell.length_b   1.000
_cell.length_c   1.000
_cell.angle_alpha   90.00
_cell.angle_beta   90.00
_cell.angle_gamma   90.00
#
_symmetry.space_group_name_H-M   'P 1'
#
loop_
_entity.id
_entity.type
_entity.pdbx_description
1 polymer ?
#
loop_
_entity_poly.entity_id
_entity_poly.type
_entity_poly.pdbx_seq_one_letter_code
_entity_poly.pdbx_strand_id
1 'polypeptide(L)'
;MLQNPLSKYIKINKEQEKSLKRLGLLTVQDLLYHFPYYYNHSTTSMNLDNIEENKPVTIHGSIHNLSLGKTWKTKKAVAKAQVRDASGSIDIQWFHQPYVAKMFQEGDLVKIGGKINIYNNKLSMINPVIEKVNKLPEATDSLFANNGDNDSIISPKYRETKGITSLWIYHETK
;
A
#
# COMPACT_ATOMS: atom_id res chain seq x y z
N MET A 1 -7.94 -11.83 -26.75
CA MET A 1 -8.19 -11.23 -25.41
C MET A 1 -6.96 -10.46 -24.89
N LEU A 2 -5.78 -11.06 -24.87
CA LEU A 2 -4.55 -10.44 -24.37
C LEU A 2 -4.09 -9.19 -25.15
N GLN A 3 -4.32 -9.12 -26.44
CA GLN A 3 -3.96 -8.00 -27.32
C GLN A 3 -4.94 -6.79 -27.23
N ASN A 4 -5.98 -6.90 -26.41
CA ASN A 4 -6.92 -5.80 -26.24
C ASN A 4 -6.28 -4.63 -25.47
N PRO A 5 -6.63 -3.37 -25.78
CA PRO A 5 -6.13 -2.22 -25.08
C PRO A 5 -6.61 -2.21 -23.62
N LEU A 6 -5.75 -1.76 -22.71
CA LEU A 6 -6.03 -1.66 -21.26
C LEU A 6 -7.29 -0.83 -20.96
N SER A 7 -7.53 0.22 -21.73
CA SER A 7 -8.69 1.11 -21.56
C SER A 7 -10.06 0.41 -21.69
N LYS A 8 -10.08 -0.81 -22.24
CA LYS A 8 -11.31 -1.63 -22.31
C LYS A 8 -11.71 -2.24 -20.96
N TYR A 9 -10.72 -2.47 -20.07
CA TYR A 9 -10.92 -3.20 -18.81
C TYR A 9 -10.70 -2.32 -17.59
N ILE A 10 -9.85 -1.28 -17.71
CA ILE A 10 -9.46 -0.40 -16.62
C ILE A 10 -9.87 1.04 -16.97
N LYS A 11 -10.45 1.75 -16.00
CA LYS A 11 -10.77 3.18 -16.16
C LYS A 11 -9.49 4.01 -16.08
N ILE A 12 -9.00 4.43 -17.24
CA ILE A 12 -7.74 5.18 -17.39
C ILE A 12 -8.07 6.60 -17.83
N ASN A 13 -7.52 7.61 -17.15
CA ASN A 13 -7.62 9.00 -17.59
C ASN A 13 -6.55 9.33 -18.63
N LYS A 14 -6.68 10.47 -19.33
CA LYS A 14 -5.76 10.88 -20.42
C LYS A 14 -4.30 11.02 -19.95
N GLU A 15 -4.06 11.41 -18.71
CA GLU A 15 -2.71 11.54 -18.14
C GLU A 15 -2.10 10.16 -17.88
N GLN A 16 -2.89 9.25 -17.32
CA GLN A 16 -2.50 7.86 -17.10
C GLN A 16 -2.22 7.13 -18.43
N GLU A 17 -3.04 7.37 -19.45
CA GLU A 17 -2.83 6.79 -20.78
C GLU A 17 -1.48 7.17 -21.37
N LYS A 18 -1.11 8.47 -21.30
CA LYS A 18 0.22 8.94 -21.74
C LYS A 18 1.34 8.30 -20.94
N SER A 19 1.12 8.09 -19.66
CA SER A 19 2.09 7.51 -18.75
C SER A 19 2.29 6.01 -18.99
N LEU A 20 1.21 5.28 -19.23
CA LEU A 20 1.26 3.88 -19.64
C LEU A 20 1.98 3.69 -20.97
N LYS A 21 1.72 4.58 -21.95
CA LYS A 21 2.47 4.58 -23.23
C LYS A 21 3.98 4.76 -23.03
N ARG A 22 4.41 5.61 -22.10
CA ARG A 22 5.84 5.80 -21.77
C ARG A 22 6.47 4.54 -21.16
N LEU A 23 5.67 3.75 -20.41
CA LEU A 23 6.11 2.47 -19.83
C LEU A 23 6.01 1.31 -20.82
N GLY A 24 5.45 1.53 -22.03
CA GLY A 24 5.22 0.47 -23.02
C GLY A 24 4.01 -0.42 -22.67
N LEU A 25 3.12 0.02 -21.78
CA LEU A 25 1.97 -0.74 -21.32
C LEU A 25 0.72 -0.30 -22.06
N LEU A 26 0.42 -0.92 -23.18
CA LEU A 26 -0.71 -0.57 -24.05
C LEU A 26 -1.84 -1.61 -23.99
N THR A 27 -1.47 -2.87 -23.87
CA THR A 27 -2.39 -4.02 -23.92
C THR A 27 -2.44 -4.74 -22.57
N VAL A 28 -3.43 -5.59 -22.39
CA VAL A 28 -3.53 -6.49 -21.24
C VAL A 28 -2.27 -7.37 -21.13
N GLN A 29 -1.76 -7.83 -22.28
CA GLN A 29 -0.54 -8.64 -22.32
C GLN A 29 0.65 -7.85 -21.77
N ASP A 30 0.84 -6.60 -22.19
CA ASP A 30 1.95 -5.77 -21.70
C ASP A 30 1.90 -5.61 -20.19
N LEU A 31 0.71 -5.41 -19.63
CA LEU A 31 0.53 -5.27 -18.18
C LEU A 31 0.85 -6.58 -17.43
N LEU A 32 0.38 -7.72 -17.94
CA LEU A 32 0.61 -9.03 -17.33
C LEU A 32 2.09 -9.45 -17.39
N TYR A 33 2.81 -9.07 -18.45
CA TYR A 33 4.24 -9.33 -18.59
C TYR A 33 5.13 -8.23 -18.02
N HIS A 34 4.54 -7.19 -17.42
CA HIS A 34 5.29 -6.15 -16.73
C HIS A 34 5.70 -6.62 -15.34
N PHE A 35 6.77 -7.40 -15.27
CA PHE A 35 7.27 -7.93 -14.01
C PHE A 35 7.89 -6.84 -13.12
N PRO A 36 7.72 -6.96 -11.79
CA PRO A 36 8.41 -6.08 -10.85
C PRO A 36 9.93 -6.29 -10.94
N TYR A 37 10.67 -5.22 -10.84
CA TYR A 37 12.14 -5.27 -10.83
C TYR A 37 12.70 -5.58 -9.44
N TYR A 38 11.89 -5.44 -8.40
CA TYR A 38 12.29 -5.70 -7.02
C TYR A 38 11.07 -6.07 -6.16
N TYR A 39 11.29 -6.89 -5.16
CA TYR A 39 10.29 -7.24 -4.14
C TYR A 39 10.76 -6.75 -2.78
N ASN A 40 9.98 -5.86 -2.15
CA ASN A 40 10.17 -5.52 -0.75
C ASN A 40 9.57 -6.62 0.12
N HIS A 41 10.36 -7.14 1.04
CA HIS A 41 9.90 -8.03 2.08
C HIS A 41 9.80 -7.25 3.38
N SER A 42 8.60 -7.11 3.93
CA SER A 42 8.40 -6.67 5.31
C SER A 42 8.38 -7.91 6.18
N THR A 43 9.48 -8.20 6.85
CA THR A 43 9.73 -9.53 7.43
C THR A 43 9.30 -9.69 8.88
N THR A 44 8.81 -8.65 9.54
CA THR A 44 8.50 -8.74 10.97
C THR A 44 7.11 -8.16 11.22
N SER A 45 6.19 -8.99 11.69
CA SER A 45 4.95 -8.53 12.31
C SER A 45 5.32 -7.96 13.68
N MET A 46 5.08 -6.69 13.92
CA MET A 46 5.41 -6.00 15.16
C MET A 46 4.20 -5.27 15.71
N ASN A 47 4.08 -5.29 17.03
CA ASN A 47 3.18 -4.37 17.74
C ASN A 47 3.79 -2.97 17.76
N LEU A 48 2.95 -1.95 17.86
CA LEU A 48 3.39 -0.54 17.83
C LEU A 48 4.34 -0.15 18.98
N ASP A 49 4.42 -0.97 20.04
CA ASP A 49 5.31 -0.71 21.20
C ASP A 49 6.80 -0.96 20.95
N ASN A 50 7.16 -1.78 19.96
CA ASN A 50 8.54 -2.26 19.74
C ASN A 50 9.12 -1.80 18.40
N ILE A 51 8.80 -0.57 17.99
CA ILE A 51 9.14 -0.07 16.67
C ILE A 51 10.51 0.62 16.66
N GLU A 52 11.33 0.24 15.69
CA GLU A 52 12.57 0.93 15.33
C GLU A 52 12.38 1.78 14.07
N GLU A 53 12.89 3.01 14.11
CA GLU A 53 12.82 3.95 12.99
C GLU A 53 13.55 3.40 11.75
N ASN A 54 12.99 3.66 10.58
CA ASN A 54 13.52 3.27 9.26
C ASN A 54 13.59 1.76 8.95
N LYS A 55 13.17 0.89 9.88
CA LYS A 55 13.04 -0.54 9.55
C LYS A 55 11.72 -0.82 8.83
N PRO A 56 11.72 -1.71 7.82
CA PRO A 56 10.49 -2.18 7.21
C PRO A 56 9.74 -3.07 8.20
N VAL A 57 8.50 -2.73 8.47
CA VAL A 57 7.64 -3.47 9.40
C VAL A 57 6.29 -3.77 8.77
N THR A 58 5.65 -4.80 9.27
CA THR A 58 4.26 -5.14 9.00
C THR A 58 3.45 -4.94 10.27
N ILE A 59 2.34 -4.22 10.16
CA ILE A 59 1.42 -3.93 11.26
C ILE A 59 0.02 -4.38 10.86
N HIS A 60 -0.69 -4.99 11.80
CA HIS A 60 -2.09 -5.35 11.66
C HIS A 60 -2.93 -4.45 12.57
N GLY A 61 -4.07 -4.02 12.08
CA GLY A 61 -4.95 -3.15 12.87
C GLY A 61 -6.23 -2.79 12.14
N SER A 62 -6.97 -1.85 12.68
CA SER A 62 -8.18 -1.31 12.08
C SER A 62 -7.96 0.12 11.58
N ILE A 63 -8.60 0.47 10.44
CA ILE A 63 -8.53 1.82 9.86
C ILE A 63 -9.43 2.78 10.63
N HIS A 64 -8.89 3.95 10.92
CA HIS A 64 -9.62 5.07 11.53
C HIS A 64 -9.24 6.40 10.88
N ASN A 65 -10.11 7.41 11.01
CA ASN A 65 -9.90 8.79 10.54
C ASN A 65 -9.52 8.88 9.06
N LEU A 66 -10.13 8.03 8.23
CA LEU A 66 -9.88 8.01 6.79
C LEU A 66 -10.37 9.29 6.15
N SER A 67 -9.48 10.01 5.49
CA SER A 67 -9.80 11.31 4.89
C SER A 67 -9.01 11.59 3.62
N LEU A 68 -9.63 12.39 2.75
CA LEU A 68 -8.99 12.94 1.55
C LEU A 68 -8.70 14.42 1.77
N GLY A 69 -7.48 14.80 1.48
CA GLY A 69 -7.03 16.18 1.61
C GLY A 69 -6.13 16.62 0.48
N LYS A 70 -5.57 17.82 0.62
CA LYS A 70 -4.52 18.33 -0.25
C LYS A 70 -3.34 18.78 0.61
N THR A 71 -2.14 18.55 0.12
CA THR A 71 -0.92 19.05 0.77
C THR A 71 -0.91 20.56 0.77
N TRP A 72 -0.46 21.17 1.86
CA TRP A 72 -0.47 22.64 2.01
C TRP A 72 0.33 23.35 0.93
N LYS A 73 1.57 22.96 0.72
CA LYS A 73 2.49 23.63 -0.22
C LYS A 73 2.19 23.33 -1.68
N THR A 74 2.00 22.07 -2.03
CA THR A 74 1.93 21.63 -3.44
C THR A 74 0.52 21.40 -3.94
N LYS A 75 -0.50 21.56 -3.07
CA LYS A 75 -1.94 21.33 -3.37
C LYS A 75 -2.23 19.95 -3.98
N LYS A 76 -1.31 18.99 -3.84
CA LYS A 76 -1.45 17.63 -4.36
C LYS A 76 -2.37 16.81 -3.47
N ALA A 77 -3.15 15.92 -4.08
CA ALA A 77 -4.05 15.04 -3.35
C ALA A 77 -3.27 14.09 -2.43
N VAL A 78 -3.76 13.94 -1.21
CA VAL A 78 -3.24 13.01 -0.20
C VAL A 78 -4.41 12.31 0.48
N ALA A 79 -4.33 10.98 0.58
CA ALA A 79 -5.18 10.21 1.46
C ALA A 79 -4.49 10.06 2.82
N LYS A 80 -5.24 10.19 3.90
CA LYS A 80 -4.75 10.04 5.27
C LYS A 80 -5.64 9.10 6.04
N ALA A 81 -5.07 8.31 6.90
CA ALA A 81 -5.78 7.49 7.87
C ALA A 81 -4.91 7.23 9.10
N GLN A 82 -5.50 6.64 10.12
CA GLN A 82 -4.79 6.02 11.24
C GLN A 82 -5.04 4.52 11.21
N VAL A 83 -4.02 3.73 11.49
CA VAL A 83 -4.20 2.32 11.81
C VAL A 83 -3.98 2.14 13.30
N ARG A 84 -4.93 1.46 13.94
CA ARG A 84 -4.92 1.20 15.39
C ARG A 84 -4.87 -0.28 15.66
N ASP A 85 -4.04 -0.68 16.61
CA ASP A 85 -4.02 -2.00 17.23
C ASP A 85 -4.26 -1.89 18.75
N ALA A 86 -4.04 -2.97 19.48
CA ALA A 86 -4.20 -2.99 20.94
C ALA A 86 -3.12 -2.15 21.68
N SER A 87 -1.98 -1.89 21.05
CA SER A 87 -0.83 -1.20 21.64
C SER A 87 -0.80 0.30 21.33
N GLY A 88 -1.46 0.76 20.24
CA GLY A 88 -1.46 2.17 19.90
C GLY A 88 -2.04 2.52 18.53
N SER A 89 -1.54 3.61 17.97
CA SER A 89 -1.94 4.06 16.65
C SER A 89 -0.78 4.62 15.84
N ILE A 90 -0.85 4.44 14.53
CA ILE A 90 0.10 5.00 13.57
C ILE A 90 -0.62 5.81 12.51
N ASP A 91 -0.08 7.00 12.20
CA ASP A 91 -0.59 7.84 11.12
C ASP A 91 -0.06 7.35 9.77
N ILE A 92 -0.95 7.17 8.80
CA ILE A 92 -0.57 6.75 7.45
C ILE A 92 -1.01 7.77 6.42
N GLN A 93 -0.15 7.98 5.40
CA GLN A 93 -0.40 8.95 4.35
C GLN A 93 -0.01 8.39 2.99
N TRP A 94 -0.91 8.53 1.99
CA TRP A 94 -0.64 8.17 0.61
C TRP A 94 -0.61 9.42 -0.26
N PHE A 95 0.57 9.79 -0.69
CA PHE A 95 0.76 10.89 -1.63
C PHE A 95 0.52 10.42 -3.06
N HIS A 96 -0.19 11.23 -3.84
CA HIS A 96 -0.56 10.95 -5.23
C HIS A 96 -1.47 9.72 -5.44
N GLN A 97 -2.06 9.18 -4.37
CA GLN A 97 -2.88 7.97 -4.39
C GLN A 97 -4.24 8.21 -3.70
N PRO A 98 -5.05 9.18 -4.16
CA PRO A 98 -6.34 9.49 -3.53
C PRO A 98 -7.35 8.33 -3.64
N TYR A 99 -7.13 7.41 -4.57
CA TYR A 99 -7.97 6.24 -4.77
C TYR A 99 -7.95 5.28 -3.56
N VAL A 100 -6.85 5.23 -2.80
CA VAL A 100 -6.74 4.38 -1.61
C VAL A 100 -7.85 4.67 -0.62
N ALA A 101 -8.18 5.95 -0.38
CA ALA A 101 -9.29 6.32 0.51
C ALA A 101 -10.67 5.88 0.01
N LYS A 102 -10.80 5.46 -1.25
CA LYS A 102 -12.05 4.92 -1.80
C LYS A 102 -12.12 3.39 -1.71
N MET A 103 -11.00 2.73 -1.48
CA MET A 103 -10.91 1.27 -1.41
C MET A 103 -11.21 0.71 -0.03
N PHE A 104 -11.07 1.54 1.01
CA PHE A 104 -11.21 1.15 2.40
C PHE A 104 -12.30 1.96 3.10
N GLN A 105 -12.82 1.41 4.18
CA GLN A 105 -13.83 2.04 5.02
C GLN A 105 -13.32 2.14 6.46
N GLU A 106 -13.93 3.03 7.22
CA GLU A 106 -13.70 3.16 8.66
C GLU A 106 -13.98 1.82 9.36
N GLY A 107 -13.05 1.36 10.18
CA GLY A 107 -13.15 0.07 10.88
C GLY A 107 -12.68 -1.15 10.09
N ASP A 108 -12.32 -1.02 8.80
CA ASP A 108 -11.76 -2.16 8.05
C ASP A 108 -10.50 -2.69 8.73
N LEU A 109 -10.44 -4.03 8.85
CA LEU A 109 -9.23 -4.71 9.31
C LEU A 109 -8.21 -4.78 8.19
N VAL A 110 -6.99 -4.35 8.49
CA VAL A 110 -5.95 -4.22 7.50
C VAL A 110 -4.60 -4.70 8.00
N LYS A 111 -3.80 -5.14 7.05
CA LYS A 111 -2.38 -5.40 7.16
C LYS A 111 -1.66 -4.30 6.38
N ILE A 112 -0.77 -3.56 7.05
CA ILE A 112 0.03 -2.51 6.41
C ILE A 112 1.51 -2.85 6.48
N GLY A 113 2.24 -2.58 5.40
CA GLY A 113 3.68 -2.79 5.34
C GLY A 113 4.40 -1.57 4.82
N GLY A 114 5.48 -1.19 5.48
CA GLY A 114 6.27 -0.03 5.08
C GLY A 114 7.36 0.30 6.06
N LYS A 115 8.04 1.42 5.81
CA LYS A 115 9.02 2.00 6.73
C LYS A 115 8.34 2.99 7.66
N ILE A 116 8.71 2.93 8.92
CA ILE A 116 8.22 3.86 9.93
C ILE A 116 9.13 5.08 9.99
N ASN A 117 8.49 6.23 10.07
CA ASN A 117 9.12 7.51 10.36
C ASN A 117 8.60 8.00 11.72
N ILE A 118 9.48 8.50 12.54
CA ILE A 118 9.13 9.13 13.82
C ILE A 118 9.30 10.64 13.65
N TYR A 119 8.23 11.39 13.83
CA TYR A 119 8.27 12.85 13.81
C TYR A 119 7.46 13.42 14.98
N ASN A 120 8.10 14.24 15.82
CA ASN A 120 7.51 14.80 17.05
C ASN A 120 6.86 13.73 17.94
N ASN A 121 7.55 12.63 18.20
CA ASN A 121 7.07 11.46 18.95
C ASN A 121 5.81 10.80 18.39
N LYS A 122 5.48 11.04 17.11
CA LYS A 122 4.38 10.37 16.42
C LYS A 122 4.92 9.41 15.39
N LEU A 123 4.39 8.20 15.43
CA LEU A 123 4.68 7.19 14.42
C LEU A 123 3.91 7.51 13.13
N SER A 124 4.58 7.40 12.01
CA SER A 124 3.96 7.62 10.71
C SER A 124 4.53 6.72 9.62
N MET A 125 3.72 6.37 8.64
CA MET A 125 4.15 5.71 7.41
C MET A 125 3.73 6.53 6.19
N ILE A 126 4.64 6.59 5.22
CA ILE A 126 4.41 7.26 3.93
C ILE A 126 4.30 6.21 2.83
N ASN A 127 3.20 6.24 2.09
CA ASN A 127 2.89 5.31 1.00
C ASN A 127 3.06 3.83 1.42
N PRO A 128 2.51 3.38 2.57
CA PRO A 128 2.56 1.97 2.92
C PRO A 128 1.78 1.13 1.91
N VAL A 129 2.19 -0.12 1.76
CA VAL A 129 1.32 -1.13 1.15
C VAL A 129 0.24 -1.46 2.14
N ILE A 130 -1.00 -1.61 1.67
CA ILE A 130 -2.14 -1.92 2.51
C ILE A 130 -2.98 -3.01 1.86
N GLU A 131 -3.38 -3.97 2.67
CA GLU A 131 -4.26 -5.08 2.27
C GLU A 131 -5.37 -5.23 3.30
N LYS A 132 -6.59 -5.49 2.83
CA LYS A 132 -7.72 -5.83 3.69
C LYS A 132 -7.57 -7.27 4.15
N VAL A 133 -7.78 -7.51 5.46
CA VAL A 133 -7.75 -8.83 6.06
C VAL A 133 -9.09 -9.15 6.72
N ASN A 134 -9.45 -10.41 6.76
CA ASN A 134 -10.73 -10.83 7.36
C ASN A 134 -10.61 -11.04 8.88
N LYS A 135 -9.40 -11.27 9.38
CA LYS A 135 -9.11 -11.53 10.79
C LYS A 135 -7.76 -10.93 11.16
N LEU A 136 -7.63 -10.37 12.36
CA LEU A 136 -6.34 -9.99 12.91
C LEU A 136 -5.64 -11.24 13.48
N PRO A 137 -4.29 -11.32 13.41
CA PRO A 137 -3.54 -12.37 14.10
C PRO A 137 -3.86 -12.35 15.59
N GLU A 138 -4.15 -13.51 16.16
CA GLU A 138 -4.32 -13.62 17.61
C GLU A 138 -2.95 -13.59 18.29
N ALA A 139 -2.84 -12.95 19.46
CA ALA A 139 -1.57 -12.82 20.18
C ALA A 139 -0.93 -14.18 20.54
N THR A 140 -1.72 -15.24 20.58
CA THR A 140 -1.26 -16.62 20.78
C THR A 140 -0.62 -17.27 19.57
N ASP A 141 -0.93 -16.80 18.37
CA ASP A 141 -0.38 -17.38 17.14
C ASP A 141 1.12 -17.01 16.96
N SER A 142 1.57 -15.93 17.60
CA SER A 142 2.96 -15.48 17.49
C SER A 142 3.98 -16.37 18.24
N LEU A 143 3.55 -17.15 19.23
CA LEU A 143 4.45 -18.02 20.01
C LEU A 143 4.62 -19.43 19.41
N PHE A 144 3.73 -19.85 18.50
CA PHE A 144 3.76 -21.17 17.87
C PHE A 144 3.78 -21.16 16.34
N ALA A 145 3.79 -20.00 15.71
CA ALA A 145 3.88 -19.85 14.26
C ALA A 145 5.30 -20.13 13.72
N ASN A 146 5.87 -21.29 14.09
CA ASN A 146 7.01 -21.89 13.39
C ASN A 146 6.57 -22.64 12.11
N ASN A 147 5.34 -22.50 11.68
CA ASN A 147 4.85 -23.08 10.45
C ASN A 147 4.73 -22.02 9.36
N GLY A 148 5.82 -21.78 8.65
CA GLY A 148 5.91 -21.57 7.20
C GLY A 148 5.09 -20.47 6.50
N ASP A 149 4.08 -19.91 7.12
CA ASP A 149 3.33 -18.79 6.56
C ASP A 149 4.02 -17.47 6.97
N ASN A 150 4.93 -17.07 6.08
CA ASN A 150 5.56 -15.76 6.14
C ASN A 150 4.48 -14.68 6.21
N ASP A 151 4.24 -14.14 7.39
CA ASP A 151 3.35 -13.00 7.64
C ASP A 151 3.96 -11.69 7.08
N SER A 152 4.92 -11.83 6.20
CA SER A 152 5.55 -10.75 5.46
C SER A 152 4.69 -10.30 4.29
N ILE A 153 4.46 -9.00 4.19
CA ILE A 153 3.92 -8.43 2.95
C ILE A 153 5.04 -8.40 1.92
N ILE A 154 4.91 -9.23 0.90
CA ILE A 154 5.74 -9.12 -0.29
C ILE A 154 5.14 -8.03 -1.17
N SER A 155 5.82 -6.89 -1.22
CA SER A 155 5.40 -5.75 -2.03
C SER A 155 6.22 -5.69 -3.31
N PRO A 156 5.64 -6.00 -4.48
CA PRO A 156 6.34 -5.86 -5.75
C PRO A 156 6.57 -4.38 -6.06
N LYS A 157 7.76 -4.06 -6.55
CA LYS A 157 8.15 -2.73 -7.02
C LYS A 157 8.26 -2.72 -8.53
N TYR A 158 7.38 -1.98 -9.16
CA TYR A 158 7.35 -1.76 -10.60
C TYR A 158 8.01 -0.43 -10.96
N ARG A 159 8.45 -0.30 -12.20
CA ARG A 159 8.92 0.98 -12.73
C ARG A 159 7.78 1.99 -12.73
N GLU A 160 8.04 3.15 -12.16
CA GLU A 160 7.06 4.22 -12.02
C GLU A 160 7.26 5.32 -13.06
N THR A 161 6.20 6.04 -13.37
CA THR A 161 6.24 7.27 -14.15
C THR A 161 5.22 8.26 -13.57
N LYS A 162 5.30 9.52 -14.00
CA LYS A 162 4.37 10.54 -13.52
C LYS A 162 2.92 10.11 -13.75
N GLY A 163 2.14 9.97 -12.68
CA GLY A 163 0.72 9.55 -12.71
C GLY A 163 0.47 8.04 -12.66
N ILE A 164 1.50 7.19 -12.73
CA ILE A 164 1.42 5.75 -12.54
C ILE A 164 2.45 5.33 -11.49
N THR A 165 1.95 4.85 -10.34
CA THR A 165 2.77 4.36 -9.24
C THR A 165 2.87 2.83 -9.27
N SER A 166 3.90 2.29 -8.63
CA SER A 166 4.07 0.85 -8.44
C SER A 166 2.85 0.20 -7.77
N LEU A 167 2.27 0.89 -6.78
CA LEU A 167 1.08 0.40 -6.09
C LEU A 167 -0.16 0.39 -7.01
N TRP A 168 -0.30 1.37 -7.90
CA TRP A 168 -1.36 1.38 -8.90
C TRP A 168 -1.23 0.14 -9.82
N ILE A 169 -0.03 -0.12 -10.36
CA ILE A 169 0.22 -1.29 -11.21
C ILE A 169 -0.12 -2.59 -10.46
N TYR A 170 0.33 -2.71 -9.21
CA TYR A 170 0.05 -3.87 -8.36
C TYR A 170 -1.45 -4.14 -8.18
N HIS A 171 -2.25 -3.10 -7.96
CA HIS A 171 -3.70 -3.26 -7.80
C HIS A 171 -4.41 -3.64 -9.10
N GLU A 172 -3.93 -3.17 -10.24
CA GLU A 172 -4.54 -3.50 -11.54
C GLU A 172 -4.11 -4.87 -12.08
N THR A 173 -3.11 -5.51 -11.46
CA THR A 173 -2.62 -6.86 -11.84
C THR A 173 -3.16 -7.96 -10.93
N LYS A 174 -3.87 -7.62 -9.86
CA LYS A 174 -4.59 -8.56 -8.98
C LYS A 174 -5.97 -8.91 -9.54
#